data_750cd2b6c1ac1557d5060123276f3942
#
_entry.id   750cd2b6c1ac1557d5060123276f3942
#
_cell.length_a   1.000
_cell.length_b   1.000
_cell.length_c   1.000
_cell.angle_alpha   90.00
_cell.angle_beta   90.00
_cell.angle_gamma   90.00
#
_symmetry.space_group_name_H-M   'P 1'
#
loop_
_entity.id
_entity.type
_entity.pdbx_description
1 polymer ?
#
loop_
_entity_poly.entity_id
_entity_poly.type
_entity_poly.pdbx_seq_one_letter_code
_entity_poly.pdbx_strand_id
1 'polypeptide(L)'
;GAYFGDKMSPLSDTTNLAPAVSGSTLIDHIKYMTITTIPSILITLVIFLIIGLTNQSDYSPTQVQDLEATLNNTFNLSPLLFVVPVVVILLIVKRVPAIPALAVGAVLGILFGFLFQSDNLQTLLAGTGDANLYALSLRALGTDFAIPSSNPILADLLSTGGMSGMLNTIWLIICAMIFGGIMEKAGFLEAITRALLSFVTGRTGLVTTTAASSMIMNATASDQYLAIVVPGKMYAQAYKDQNLAPENLSRTLEDAGTVTSVLIPYNTCGAAQAGVLGVATQVYAPFAFFCYISPIMTILVSA
;
A
#
# COMPACT_ATOMS: atom_id res chain seq x y z
N GLY A 1 -7.98 -0.82 2.12
CA GLY A 1 -7.44 -1.30 3.41
C GLY A 1 -5.97 -0.97 3.58
N ALA A 2 -5.09 -1.29 2.59
CA ALA A 2 -3.64 -1.12 2.74
C ALA A 2 -3.24 0.32 3.08
N TYR A 3 -3.71 1.29 2.32
CA TYR A 3 -3.38 2.71 2.55
C TYR A 3 -4.03 3.34 3.79
N PHE A 4 -5.11 2.78 4.30
CA PHE A 4 -5.57 3.11 5.64
C PHE A 4 -4.55 2.66 6.71
N GLY A 5 -4.01 1.45 6.55
CA GLY A 5 -2.96 0.94 7.43
C GLY A 5 -1.67 1.74 7.33
N ASP A 6 -1.22 2.03 6.12
CA ASP A 6 -0.02 2.83 5.87
C ASP A 6 -0.11 4.22 6.53
N LYS A 7 -1.24 4.89 6.38
CA LYS A 7 -1.49 6.22 6.95
C LYS A 7 -1.61 6.22 8.49
N MET A 8 -2.19 5.18 9.10
CA MET A 8 -2.53 5.18 10.54
C MET A 8 -1.60 4.35 11.41
N SER A 9 -0.74 3.54 10.81
CA SER A 9 0.15 2.67 11.56
C SER A 9 1.36 3.44 12.11
N PRO A 10 1.63 3.38 13.42
CA PRO A 10 2.86 3.94 13.97
C PRO A 10 4.13 3.23 13.48
N LEU A 11 3.99 2.11 12.76
CA LEU A 11 5.07 1.34 12.14
C LEU A 11 5.31 1.75 10.68
N SER A 12 4.41 2.53 10.09
CA SER A 12 4.61 3.08 8.75
C SER A 12 5.71 4.13 8.76
N ASP A 13 6.55 4.10 7.77
CA ASP A 13 7.62 5.06 7.55
C ASP A 13 7.06 6.47 7.23
N THR A 14 6.01 6.57 6.42
CA THR A 14 5.36 7.85 6.10
C THR A 14 4.69 8.48 7.31
N THR A 15 3.98 7.67 8.13
CA THR A 15 3.37 8.13 9.39
C THR A 15 4.42 8.66 10.38
N ASN A 16 5.67 8.20 10.30
CA ASN A 16 6.79 8.73 11.08
C ASN A 16 7.44 9.95 10.40
N LEU A 17 7.48 9.97 9.08
CA LEU A 17 8.14 11.02 8.30
C LEU A 17 7.36 12.34 8.32
N ALA A 18 6.06 12.31 8.13
CA ALA A 18 5.23 13.52 8.09
C ALA A 18 5.30 14.36 9.37
N PRO A 19 5.18 13.80 10.60
CA PRO A 19 5.39 14.57 11.81
C PRO A 19 6.84 15.05 11.98
N ALA A 20 7.84 14.27 11.58
CA ALA A 20 9.23 14.67 11.67
C ALA A 20 9.53 15.92 10.81
N VAL A 21 8.95 16.01 9.63
CA VAL A 21 9.13 17.15 8.71
C VAL A 21 8.32 18.37 9.16
N SER A 22 7.13 18.18 9.71
CA SER A 22 6.26 19.27 10.19
C SER A 22 6.65 19.81 11.57
N GLY A 23 7.40 19.03 12.36
CA GLY A 23 7.78 19.36 13.74
C GLY A 23 6.72 18.98 14.78
N SER A 24 5.87 17.97 14.50
CA SER A 24 4.91 17.41 15.46
C SER A 24 5.43 16.12 16.09
N THR A 25 4.75 15.62 17.14
CA THR A 25 5.02 14.31 17.71
C THR A 25 4.22 13.23 16.96
N LEU A 26 4.74 12.01 16.91
CA LEU A 26 4.05 10.89 16.26
C LEU A 26 2.66 10.62 16.87
N ILE A 27 2.56 10.70 18.18
CA ILE A 27 1.31 10.40 18.91
C ILE A 27 0.25 11.47 18.65
N ASP A 28 0.62 12.74 18.69
CA ASP A 28 -0.30 13.85 18.43
C ASP A 28 -0.71 13.87 16.96
N HIS A 29 0.23 13.59 16.05
CA HIS A 29 -0.05 13.41 14.63
C HIS A 29 -1.11 12.31 14.38
N ILE A 30 -0.92 11.09 14.91
CA ILE A 30 -1.88 9.99 14.75
C ILE A 30 -3.26 10.37 15.33
N LYS A 31 -3.31 10.97 16.51
CA LYS A 31 -4.57 11.44 17.08
C LYS A 31 -5.25 12.47 16.20
N TYR A 32 -4.49 13.40 15.65
CA TYR A 32 -5.04 14.46 14.81
C TYR A 32 -5.53 13.93 13.45
N MET A 33 -4.85 12.93 12.90
CA MET A 33 -5.29 12.26 11.67
C MET A 33 -6.64 11.54 11.80
N THR A 34 -7.05 11.12 13.00
CA THR A 34 -8.36 10.46 13.18
C THR A 34 -9.52 11.33 12.73
N ILE A 35 -9.37 12.66 12.80
CA ILE A 35 -10.40 13.64 12.42
C ILE A 35 -10.78 13.52 10.94
N THR A 36 -9.81 13.26 10.06
CA THR A 36 -10.04 13.09 8.62
C THR A 36 -10.18 11.63 8.23
N THR A 37 -9.43 10.75 8.88
CA THR A 37 -9.38 9.32 8.51
C THR A 37 -10.65 8.58 8.85
N ILE A 38 -11.24 8.81 10.05
CA ILE A 38 -12.49 8.14 10.46
C ILE A 38 -13.64 8.47 9.50
N PRO A 39 -13.95 9.75 9.20
CA PRO A 39 -14.98 10.04 8.21
C PRO A 39 -14.67 9.48 6.83
N SER A 40 -13.42 9.55 6.37
CA SER A 40 -13.03 9.05 5.05
C SER A 40 -13.26 7.54 4.91
N ILE A 41 -12.88 6.75 5.93
CA ILE A 41 -13.10 5.30 5.89
C ILE A 41 -14.57 4.94 6.01
N LEU A 42 -15.34 5.65 6.84
CA LEU A 42 -16.79 5.43 6.98
C LEU A 42 -17.52 5.70 5.66
N ILE A 43 -17.23 6.83 4.99
CA ILE A 43 -17.81 7.15 3.68
C ILE A 43 -17.42 6.07 2.66
N THR A 44 -16.15 5.66 2.64
CA THR A 44 -15.67 4.58 1.77
C THR A 44 -16.42 3.28 2.00
N LEU A 45 -16.63 2.88 3.25
CA LEU A 45 -17.38 1.67 3.60
C LEU A 45 -18.86 1.77 3.17
N VAL A 46 -19.48 2.93 3.34
CA VAL A 46 -20.86 3.15 2.87
C VAL A 46 -20.95 3.04 1.35
N ILE A 47 -19.99 3.61 0.61
CA ILE A 47 -19.95 3.48 -0.86
C ILE A 47 -19.84 2.00 -1.26
N PHE A 48 -18.90 1.24 -0.65
CA PHE A 48 -18.78 -0.19 -0.94
C PHE A 48 -20.01 -0.99 -0.52
N LEU A 49 -20.67 -0.62 0.57
CA LEU A 49 -21.94 -1.26 0.98
C LEU A 49 -23.03 -1.03 -0.07
N ILE A 50 -23.16 0.21 -0.57
CA ILE A 50 -24.12 0.53 -1.62
C ILE A 50 -23.80 -0.24 -2.91
N ILE A 51 -22.54 -0.26 -3.34
CA ILE A 51 -22.10 -1.02 -4.51
C ILE A 51 -22.40 -2.51 -4.34
N GLY A 52 -22.11 -3.08 -3.16
CA GLY A 52 -22.38 -4.49 -2.88
C GLY A 52 -23.88 -4.85 -2.84
N LEU A 53 -24.73 -3.93 -2.37
CA LEU A 53 -26.18 -4.14 -2.33
C LEU A 53 -26.84 -3.93 -3.71
N THR A 54 -26.27 -3.05 -4.55
CA THR A 54 -26.82 -2.75 -5.89
C THR A 54 -26.33 -3.71 -6.96
N ASN A 55 -25.09 -4.16 -6.86
CA ASN A 55 -24.55 -5.19 -7.74
C ASN A 55 -24.88 -6.56 -7.15
N GLN A 56 -26.02 -7.11 -7.56
CA GLN A 56 -26.25 -8.54 -7.36
C GLN A 56 -25.25 -9.28 -8.25
N SER A 57 -24.14 -9.73 -7.65
CA SER A 57 -23.21 -10.59 -8.36
C SER A 57 -23.94 -11.89 -8.70
N ASP A 58 -23.89 -12.29 -9.97
CA ASP A 58 -24.42 -13.57 -10.48
C ASP A 58 -23.63 -14.80 -9.96
N TYR A 59 -22.97 -14.65 -8.79
CA TYR A 59 -22.37 -15.79 -8.12
C TYR A 59 -23.47 -16.71 -7.60
N SER A 60 -23.68 -17.80 -8.29
CA SER A 60 -24.59 -18.82 -7.79
C SER A 60 -24.00 -19.46 -6.51
N PRO A 61 -24.83 -19.81 -5.52
CA PRO A 61 -24.38 -20.52 -4.33
C PRO A 61 -23.56 -21.78 -4.65
N THR A 62 -23.83 -22.41 -5.79
CA THR A 62 -23.09 -23.56 -6.31
C THR A 62 -21.63 -23.22 -6.64
N GLN A 63 -21.35 -22.06 -7.24
CA GLN A 63 -19.97 -21.66 -7.54
C GLN A 63 -19.12 -21.42 -6.29
N VAL A 64 -19.73 -20.89 -5.24
CA VAL A 64 -19.04 -20.70 -3.94
C VAL A 64 -18.78 -22.04 -3.30
N GLN A 65 -19.75 -22.98 -3.32
CA GLN A 65 -19.58 -24.34 -2.80
C GLN A 65 -18.52 -25.13 -3.59
N ASP A 66 -18.48 -24.99 -4.90
CA ASP A 66 -17.44 -25.62 -5.74
C ASP A 66 -16.05 -25.07 -5.44
N LEU A 67 -15.93 -23.75 -5.20
CA LEU A 67 -14.68 -23.12 -4.77
C LEU A 67 -14.23 -23.63 -3.40
N GLU A 68 -15.15 -23.69 -2.44
CA GLU A 68 -14.88 -24.19 -1.09
C GLU A 68 -14.49 -25.68 -1.12
N ALA A 69 -15.21 -26.50 -1.87
CA ALA A 69 -14.90 -27.90 -2.03
C ALA A 69 -13.53 -28.10 -2.70
N THR A 70 -13.21 -27.33 -3.72
CA THR A 70 -11.91 -27.39 -4.40
C THR A 70 -10.77 -26.98 -3.46
N LEU A 71 -10.94 -25.93 -2.67
CA LEU A 71 -9.95 -25.51 -1.67
C LEU A 71 -9.73 -26.56 -0.58
N ASN A 72 -10.80 -27.11 -0.02
CA ASN A 72 -10.74 -28.15 1.00
C ASN A 72 -10.12 -29.46 0.49
N ASN A 73 -10.31 -29.77 -0.80
CA ASN A 73 -9.73 -30.96 -1.43
C ASN A 73 -8.25 -30.74 -1.83
N THR A 74 -7.88 -29.49 -2.12
CA THR A 74 -6.52 -29.16 -2.57
C THR A 74 -5.60 -28.86 -1.37
N PHE A 75 -6.10 -28.23 -0.33
CA PHE A 75 -5.27 -27.77 0.78
C PHE A 75 -5.71 -28.35 2.12
N ASN A 76 -4.74 -28.65 2.97
CA ASN A 76 -5.00 -28.94 4.37
C ASN A 76 -5.17 -27.61 5.12
N LEU A 77 -6.44 -27.18 5.31
CA LEU A 77 -6.80 -25.92 5.95
C LEU A 77 -6.80 -26.04 7.48
N SER A 78 -5.61 -26.24 8.07
CA SER A 78 -5.47 -26.29 9.53
C SER A 78 -5.46 -24.89 10.14
N PRO A 79 -6.17 -24.63 11.27
CA PRO A 79 -6.07 -23.38 12.02
C PRO A 79 -4.64 -23.02 12.46
N LEU A 80 -3.75 -24.02 12.57
CA LEU A 80 -2.34 -23.83 12.91
C LEU A 80 -1.59 -23.00 11.85
N LEU A 81 -2.08 -22.93 10.61
CA LEU A 81 -1.50 -22.09 9.57
C LEU A 81 -1.53 -20.60 9.93
N PHE A 82 -2.47 -20.17 10.77
CA PHE A 82 -2.53 -18.78 11.28
C PHE A 82 -1.36 -18.42 12.20
N VAL A 83 -0.59 -19.41 12.69
CA VAL A 83 0.61 -19.12 13.48
C VAL A 83 1.62 -18.29 12.69
N VAL A 84 1.77 -18.53 11.39
CA VAL A 84 2.72 -17.80 10.53
C VAL A 84 2.41 -16.30 10.50
N PRO A 85 1.22 -15.85 10.08
CA PRO A 85 0.90 -14.42 10.10
C PRO A 85 0.90 -13.82 11.50
N VAL A 86 0.49 -14.56 12.53
CA VAL A 86 0.52 -14.10 13.93
C VAL A 86 1.97 -13.83 14.38
N VAL A 87 2.92 -14.72 14.06
CA VAL A 87 4.34 -14.52 14.39
C VAL A 87 4.87 -13.27 13.68
N VAL A 88 4.57 -13.08 12.39
CA VAL A 88 5.00 -11.88 11.65
C VAL A 88 4.42 -10.61 12.30
N ILE A 89 3.13 -10.60 12.65
CA ILE A 89 2.50 -9.47 13.34
C ILE A 89 3.18 -9.21 14.70
N LEU A 90 3.48 -10.25 15.48
CA LEU A 90 4.17 -10.12 16.76
C LEU A 90 5.59 -9.53 16.61
N LEU A 91 6.33 -9.92 15.57
CA LEU A 91 7.65 -9.35 15.27
C LEU A 91 7.54 -7.86 14.94
N ILE A 92 6.54 -7.47 14.14
CA ILE A 92 6.28 -6.07 13.80
C ILE A 92 5.91 -5.27 15.07
N VAL A 93 5.02 -5.79 15.90
CA VAL A 93 4.65 -5.16 17.19
C VAL A 93 5.86 -4.99 18.11
N LYS A 94 6.80 -5.94 18.09
CA LYS A 94 8.09 -5.84 18.81
C LYS A 94 9.11 -4.92 18.12
N ARG A 95 8.71 -4.17 17.10
CA ARG A 95 9.56 -3.23 16.34
C ARG A 95 10.77 -3.88 15.66
N VAL A 96 10.67 -5.15 15.29
CA VAL A 96 11.65 -5.78 14.41
C VAL A 96 11.52 -5.13 13.02
N PRO A 97 12.64 -4.76 12.35
CA PRO A 97 12.58 -4.18 11.01
C PRO A 97 11.82 -5.07 10.02
N ALA A 98 11.12 -4.45 9.03
CA ALA A 98 10.22 -5.14 8.14
C ALA A 98 10.90 -6.28 7.35
N ILE A 99 12.12 -6.06 6.83
CA ILE A 99 12.84 -7.07 6.03
C ILE A 99 13.10 -8.36 6.81
N PRO A 100 13.71 -8.34 8.02
CA PRO A 100 13.85 -9.54 8.83
C PRO A 100 12.52 -10.19 9.22
N ALA A 101 11.50 -9.41 9.56
CA ALA A 101 10.18 -9.95 9.93
C ALA A 101 9.53 -10.71 8.77
N LEU A 102 9.57 -10.14 7.56
CA LEU A 102 9.05 -10.81 6.35
C LEU A 102 9.90 -12.02 5.95
N ALA A 103 11.23 -11.96 6.11
CA ALA A 103 12.09 -13.12 5.86
C ALA A 103 11.77 -14.29 6.78
N VAL A 104 11.55 -14.02 8.07
CA VAL A 104 11.08 -15.04 9.03
C VAL A 104 9.72 -15.60 8.60
N GLY A 105 8.79 -14.74 8.15
CA GLY A 105 7.48 -15.17 7.64
C GLY A 105 7.61 -16.10 6.43
N ALA A 106 8.49 -15.79 5.48
CA ALA A 106 8.76 -16.61 4.30
C ALA A 106 9.34 -17.98 4.68
N VAL A 107 10.32 -18.01 5.57
CA VAL A 107 10.92 -19.28 6.06
C VAL A 107 9.89 -20.12 6.82
N LEU A 108 9.09 -19.50 7.69
CA LEU A 108 8.01 -20.19 8.38
C LEU A 108 6.95 -20.71 7.41
N GLY A 109 6.61 -19.94 6.38
CA GLY A 109 5.69 -20.37 5.33
C GLY A 109 6.18 -21.63 4.61
N ILE A 110 7.45 -21.71 4.26
CA ILE A 110 8.05 -22.93 3.68
C ILE A 110 7.99 -24.10 4.67
N LEU A 111 8.36 -23.87 5.93
CA LEU A 111 8.34 -24.91 6.96
C LEU A 111 6.91 -25.46 7.16
N PHE A 112 5.91 -24.59 7.25
CA PHE A 112 4.51 -24.99 7.38
C PHE A 112 3.97 -25.65 6.10
N GLY A 113 4.46 -25.24 4.93
CA GLY A 113 4.21 -25.94 3.68
C GLY A 113 4.66 -27.40 3.74
N PHE A 114 5.85 -27.69 4.24
CA PHE A 114 6.34 -29.05 4.43
C PHE A 114 5.53 -29.85 5.46
N LEU A 115 5.08 -29.21 6.53
CA LEU A 115 4.37 -29.88 7.61
C LEU A 115 2.90 -30.18 7.28
N PHE A 116 2.24 -29.27 6.56
CA PHE A 116 0.78 -29.33 6.36
C PHE A 116 0.35 -29.58 4.91
N GLN A 117 1.25 -29.41 3.92
CA GLN A 117 0.93 -29.50 2.49
C GLN A 117 1.82 -30.53 1.77
N SER A 118 2.23 -31.61 2.46
CA SER A 118 3.16 -32.60 1.93
C SER A 118 2.69 -33.21 0.61
N ASP A 119 1.39 -33.49 0.46
CA ASP A 119 0.83 -34.15 -0.71
C ASP A 119 0.87 -33.22 -1.94
N ASN A 120 0.55 -31.94 -1.75
CA ASN A 120 0.66 -30.94 -2.78
C ASN A 120 2.12 -30.75 -3.22
N LEU A 121 3.04 -30.72 -2.25
CA LEU A 121 4.47 -30.56 -2.56
C LEU A 121 5.01 -31.74 -3.35
N GLN A 122 4.60 -32.99 -3.04
CA GLN A 122 4.99 -34.16 -3.80
C GLN A 122 4.41 -34.15 -5.24
N THR A 123 3.15 -33.75 -5.38
CA THR A 123 2.51 -33.62 -6.70
C THR A 123 3.22 -32.56 -7.55
N LEU A 124 3.57 -31.44 -6.95
CA LEU A 124 4.30 -30.36 -7.62
C LEU A 124 5.73 -30.79 -7.98
N LEU A 125 6.41 -31.50 -7.08
CA LEU A 125 7.76 -32.03 -7.35
C LEU A 125 7.75 -32.97 -8.56
N ALA A 126 6.76 -33.85 -8.64
CA ALA A 126 6.58 -34.76 -9.77
C ALA A 126 6.27 -34.02 -11.08
N GLY A 127 5.52 -32.91 -11.02
CA GLY A 127 5.13 -32.11 -12.17
C GLY A 127 6.19 -31.12 -12.68
N THR A 128 7.05 -30.63 -11.80
CA THR A 128 8.06 -29.60 -12.14
C THR A 128 9.40 -30.16 -12.55
N GLY A 129 9.68 -31.43 -12.25
CA GLY A 129 10.97 -32.08 -12.51
C GLY A 129 12.10 -31.61 -11.60
N ASP A 130 11.78 -30.92 -10.50
CA ASP A 130 12.78 -30.49 -9.51
C ASP A 130 13.40 -31.70 -8.78
N ALA A 131 14.70 -31.62 -8.50
CA ALA A 131 15.44 -32.75 -7.93
C ALA A 131 15.03 -33.11 -6.49
N ASN A 132 14.53 -32.15 -5.73
CA ASN A 132 14.14 -32.33 -4.34
C ASN A 132 13.28 -31.14 -3.83
N LEU A 133 12.71 -31.30 -2.63
CA LEU A 133 11.86 -30.27 -2.00
C LEU A 133 12.60 -28.95 -1.74
N TYR A 134 13.91 -28.97 -1.54
CA TYR A 134 14.72 -27.75 -1.38
C TYR A 134 14.76 -26.94 -2.69
N ALA A 135 15.00 -27.60 -3.82
CA ALA A 135 14.98 -26.96 -5.14
C ALA A 135 13.61 -26.38 -5.46
N LEU A 136 12.53 -27.14 -5.18
CA LEU A 136 11.16 -26.67 -5.33
C LEU A 136 10.88 -25.44 -4.46
N SER A 137 11.36 -25.39 -3.22
CA SER A 137 11.20 -24.23 -2.33
C SER A 137 11.91 -22.99 -2.84
N LEU A 138 13.14 -23.14 -3.32
CA LEU A 138 13.90 -22.04 -3.92
C LEU A 138 13.23 -21.53 -5.19
N ARG A 139 12.68 -22.42 -6.00
CA ARG A 139 11.92 -22.08 -7.19
C ARG A 139 10.66 -21.29 -6.84
N ALA A 140 9.88 -21.77 -5.88
CA ALA A 140 8.66 -21.11 -5.42
C ALA A 140 8.91 -19.68 -4.88
N LEU A 141 10.06 -19.45 -4.23
CA LEU A 141 10.46 -18.12 -3.79
C LEU A 141 10.98 -17.25 -4.93
N GLY A 142 11.76 -17.84 -5.84
CA GLY A 142 12.54 -17.10 -6.83
C GLY A 142 11.83 -16.84 -8.15
N THR A 143 11.00 -17.76 -8.61
CA THR A 143 10.41 -17.72 -9.96
C THR A 143 8.92 -17.97 -9.96
N ASP A 144 8.35 -18.07 -11.14
CA ASP A 144 6.94 -18.37 -11.32
C ASP A 144 6.58 -19.73 -10.72
N PHE A 145 5.53 -19.72 -9.92
CA PHE A 145 5.03 -20.89 -9.25
C PHE A 145 3.50 -20.89 -9.33
N ALA A 146 2.92 -21.98 -9.77
CA ALA A 146 1.47 -22.15 -9.88
C ALA A 146 1.05 -23.53 -9.40
N ILE A 147 -0.01 -23.58 -8.62
CA ILE A 147 -0.67 -24.83 -8.24
C ILE A 147 -1.77 -25.10 -9.26
N PRO A 148 -1.72 -26.25 -9.97
CA PRO A 148 -2.75 -26.58 -10.95
C PRO A 148 -4.13 -26.66 -10.31
N SER A 149 -5.11 -25.97 -10.89
CA SER A 149 -6.51 -26.02 -10.47
C SER A 149 -7.41 -26.11 -11.69
N SER A 150 -8.48 -26.90 -11.59
CA SER A 150 -9.52 -26.98 -12.62
C SER A 150 -10.39 -25.72 -12.67
N ASN A 151 -10.42 -24.94 -11.59
CA ASN A 151 -11.16 -23.68 -11.53
C ASN A 151 -10.25 -22.52 -11.95
N PRO A 152 -10.61 -21.74 -13.02
CA PRO A 152 -9.76 -20.67 -13.53
C PRO A 152 -9.51 -19.54 -12.52
N ILE A 153 -10.47 -19.23 -11.64
CA ILE A 153 -10.33 -18.22 -10.59
C ILE A 153 -9.29 -18.67 -9.57
N LEU A 154 -9.33 -19.95 -9.16
CA LEU A 154 -8.35 -20.51 -8.24
C LEU A 154 -6.98 -20.66 -8.89
N ALA A 155 -6.91 -21.05 -10.16
CA ALA A 155 -5.64 -21.15 -10.88
C ALA A 155 -4.91 -19.80 -10.91
N ASP A 156 -5.63 -18.70 -11.12
CA ASP A 156 -5.08 -17.34 -11.09
C ASP A 156 -4.63 -16.94 -9.67
N LEU A 157 -5.47 -17.17 -8.65
CA LEU A 157 -5.14 -16.88 -7.25
C LEU A 157 -3.97 -17.72 -6.69
N LEU A 158 -3.79 -18.93 -7.21
CA LEU A 158 -2.74 -19.86 -6.79
C LEU A 158 -1.47 -19.76 -7.65
N SER A 159 -1.40 -18.78 -8.52
CA SER A 159 -0.20 -18.44 -9.29
C SER A 159 0.54 -17.27 -8.64
N THR A 160 1.86 -17.34 -8.64
CA THR A 160 2.73 -16.28 -8.16
C THR A 160 3.97 -16.19 -9.03
N GLY A 161 4.42 -14.98 -9.35
CA GLY A 161 5.65 -14.72 -10.08
C GLY A 161 6.91 -14.84 -9.24
N GLY A 162 6.79 -15.12 -7.94
CA GLY A 162 7.91 -15.11 -7.03
C GLY A 162 8.69 -13.79 -7.05
N MET A 163 9.97 -13.83 -6.69
CA MET A 163 10.85 -12.66 -6.74
C MET A 163 11.07 -12.16 -8.18
N SER A 164 11.14 -13.07 -9.15
CA SER A 164 11.36 -12.70 -10.56
C SER A 164 10.17 -11.91 -11.15
N GLY A 165 8.94 -12.20 -10.73
CA GLY A 165 7.75 -11.46 -11.14
C GLY A 165 7.76 -10.00 -10.72
N MET A 166 8.53 -9.66 -9.66
CA MET A 166 8.67 -8.29 -9.18
C MET A 166 9.79 -7.48 -9.86
N LEU A 167 10.63 -8.10 -10.71
CA LEU A 167 11.79 -7.42 -11.30
C LEU A 167 11.39 -6.22 -12.16
N ASN A 168 10.32 -6.32 -12.94
CA ASN A 168 9.83 -5.19 -13.74
C ASN A 168 9.35 -4.03 -12.86
N THR A 169 8.71 -4.33 -11.73
CA THR A 169 8.28 -3.33 -10.74
C THR A 169 9.48 -2.67 -10.09
N ILE A 170 10.49 -3.45 -9.69
CA ILE A 170 11.74 -2.94 -9.10
C ILE A 170 12.46 -2.04 -10.11
N TRP A 171 12.55 -2.45 -11.38
CA TRP A 171 13.14 -1.63 -12.44
C TRP A 171 12.41 -0.30 -12.63
N LEU A 172 11.10 -0.32 -12.67
CA LEU A 172 10.29 0.90 -12.76
C LEU A 172 10.53 1.83 -11.56
N ILE A 173 10.56 1.27 -10.33
CA ILE A 173 10.86 2.03 -9.11
C ILE A 173 12.24 2.69 -9.19
N ILE A 174 13.28 1.97 -9.61
CA ILE A 174 14.62 2.53 -9.78
C ILE A 174 14.61 3.70 -10.76
N CYS A 175 13.98 3.54 -11.93
CA CYS A 175 13.86 4.61 -12.92
C CYS A 175 13.09 5.83 -12.36
N ALA A 176 11.99 5.61 -11.64
CA ALA A 176 11.20 6.66 -11.02
C ALA A 176 12.00 7.42 -9.96
N MET A 177 12.76 6.72 -9.12
CA MET A 177 13.62 7.33 -8.09
C MET A 177 14.77 8.14 -8.70
N ILE A 178 15.38 7.66 -9.78
CA ILE A 178 16.41 8.42 -10.52
C ILE A 178 15.79 9.70 -11.08
N PHE A 179 14.63 9.60 -11.73
CA PHE A 179 13.91 10.76 -12.28
C PHE A 179 13.55 11.77 -11.18
N GLY A 180 12.94 11.29 -10.07
CA GLY A 180 12.57 12.13 -8.93
C GLY A 180 13.78 12.83 -8.30
N GLY A 181 14.89 12.12 -8.13
CA GLY A 181 16.15 12.67 -7.61
C GLY A 181 16.77 13.75 -8.52
N ILE A 182 16.69 13.58 -9.85
CA ILE A 182 17.11 14.61 -10.80
C ILE A 182 16.22 15.84 -10.69
N MET A 183 14.90 15.67 -10.64
CA MET A 183 13.92 16.76 -10.49
C MET A 183 14.14 17.54 -9.20
N GLU A 184 14.43 16.85 -8.09
CA GLU A 184 14.77 17.48 -6.81
C GLU A 184 16.06 18.29 -6.90
N LYS A 185 17.16 17.67 -7.35
CA LYS A 185 18.47 18.33 -7.42
C LYS A 185 18.53 19.48 -8.44
N ALA A 186 17.78 19.39 -9.51
CA ALA A 186 17.63 20.48 -10.47
C ALA A 186 16.76 21.65 -9.97
N GLY A 187 16.13 21.52 -8.79
CA GLY A 187 15.28 22.55 -8.20
C GLY A 187 13.88 22.67 -8.83
N PHE A 188 13.49 21.74 -9.72
CA PHE A 188 12.18 21.81 -10.35
C PHE A 188 11.04 21.60 -9.33
N LEU A 189 11.20 20.68 -8.39
CA LEU A 189 10.19 20.40 -7.36
C LEU A 189 9.99 21.61 -6.44
N GLU A 190 11.08 22.31 -6.09
CA GLU A 190 11.04 23.54 -5.31
C GLU A 190 10.37 24.67 -6.09
N ALA A 191 10.67 24.83 -7.38
CA ALA A 191 10.06 25.86 -8.23
C ALA A 191 8.54 25.65 -8.36
N ILE A 192 8.08 24.41 -8.55
CA ILE A 192 6.65 24.06 -8.59
C ILE A 192 5.98 24.44 -7.27
N THR A 193 6.55 24.03 -6.13
CA THR A 193 5.97 24.29 -4.82
C THR A 193 5.94 25.80 -4.51
N ARG A 194 6.98 26.56 -4.85
CA ARG A 194 6.99 28.02 -4.70
C ARG A 194 5.92 28.70 -5.56
N ALA A 195 5.73 28.26 -6.78
CA ALA A 195 4.66 28.78 -7.63
C ALA A 195 3.27 28.53 -7.01
N LEU A 196 3.05 27.36 -6.46
CA LEU A 196 1.80 27.04 -5.75
C LEU A 196 1.61 27.85 -4.46
N LEU A 197 2.69 28.11 -3.70
CA LEU A 197 2.64 28.95 -2.51
C LEU A 197 2.14 30.37 -2.82
N SER A 198 2.37 30.89 -4.03
CA SER A 198 1.91 32.22 -4.42
C SER A 198 0.38 32.35 -4.50
N PHE A 199 -0.35 31.26 -4.58
CA PHE A 199 -1.82 31.23 -4.60
C PHE A 199 -2.46 31.12 -3.22
N VAL A 200 -1.66 31.06 -2.14
CA VAL A 200 -2.17 30.87 -0.78
C VAL A 200 -2.92 32.10 -0.30
N THR A 201 -4.20 31.92 0.06
CA THR A 201 -5.05 32.92 0.69
C THR A 201 -5.72 32.33 1.93
N GLY A 202 -5.27 32.79 3.11
CA GLY A 202 -5.83 32.33 4.38
C GLY A 202 -5.53 30.85 4.73
N ARG A 203 -6.14 30.34 5.80
CA ARG A 203 -5.86 29.03 6.36
C ARG A 203 -6.30 27.88 5.43
N THR A 204 -7.53 27.92 4.94
CA THR A 204 -8.06 26.92 4.01
C THR A 204 -7.28 26.89 2.70
N GLY A 205 -6.92 28.07 2.17
CA GLY A 205 -6.05 28.19 0.99
C GLY A 205 -4.69 27.54 1.21
N LEU A 206 -4.09 27.70 2.39
CA LEU A 206 -2.81 27.09 2.75
C LEU A 206 -2.91 25.56 2.75
N VAL A 207 -3.92 24.99 3.42
CA VAL A 207 -4.14 23.53 3.46
C VAL A 207 -4.42 22.98 2.06
N THR A 208 -5.28 23.64 1.29
CA THR A 208 -5.60 23.24 -0.09
C THR A 208 -4.36 23.23 -0.98
N THR A 209 -3.55 24.30 -0.89
CA THR A 209 -2.33 24.39 -1.69
C THR A 209 -1.28 23.37 -1.27
N THR A 210 -1.17 23.09 0.03
CA THR A 210 -0.30 22.01 0.54
C THR A 210 -0.74 20.65 0.00
N ALA A 211 -2.03 20.34 0.06
CA ALA A 211 -2.59 19.09 -0.46
C ALA A 211 -2.35 18.98 -1.98
N ALA A 212 -2.64 20.04 -2.74
CA ALA A 212 -2.39 20.08 -4.17
C ALA A 212 -0.90 19.89 -4.50
N SER A 213 0.01 20.53 -3.74
CA SER A 213 1.45 20.37 -3.91
C SER A 213 1.89 18.93 -3.71
N SER A 214 1.42 18.25 -2.66
CA SER A 214 1.73 16.85 -2.40
C SER A 214 1.22 15.94 -3.53
N MET A 215 0.00 16.16 -4.03
CA MET A 215 -0.55 15.41 -5.17
C MET A 215 0.25 15.64 -6.46
N ILE A 216 0.63 16.88 -6.76
CA ILE A 216 1.46 17.21 -7.91
C ILE A 216 2.85 16.60 -7.76
N MET A 217 3.42 16.59 -6.56
CA MET A 217 4.70 15.92 -6.29
C MET A 217 4.62 14.42 -6.55
N ASN A 218 3.56 13.76 -6.15
CA ASN A 218 3.34 12.34 -6.48
C ASN A 218 3.38 12.08 -7.99
N ALA A 219 2.85 12.99 -8.79
CA ALA A 219 2.85 12.89 -10.25
C ALA A 219 4.20 13.26 -10.87
N THR A 220 4.89 14.29 -10.36
CA THR A 220 6.11 14.84 -10.98
C THR A 220 7.38 14.23 -10.43
N ALA A 221 7.44 13.89 -9.14
CA ALA A 221 8.58 13.22 -8.53
C ALA A 221 8.48 11.70 -8.56
N SER A 222 7.28 11.16 -8.83
CA SER A 222 6.99 9.72 -8.89
C SER A 222 7.31 8.96 -7.59
N ASP A 223 7.38 9.68 -6.48
CA ASP A 223 7.78 9.13 -5.18
C ASP A 223 6.97 9.76 -4.03
N GLN A 224 6.50 8.88 -3.13
CA GLN A 224 5.69 9.23 -1.98
C GLN A 224 6.46 10.05 -0.94
N TYR A 225 7.73 9.73 -0.71
CA TYR A 225 8.53 10.44 0.29
C TYR A 225 8.79 11.90 -0.12
N LEU A 226 9.09 12.13 -1.39
CA LEU A 226 9.27 13.48 -1.92
C LEU A 226 7.97 14.29 -1.86
N ALA A 227 6.83 13.65 -2.07
CA ALA A 227 5.51 14.27 -1.93
C ALA A 227 5.17 14.69 -0.50
N ILE A 228 5.85 14.15 0.51
CA ILE A 228 5.73 14.52 1.92
C ILE A 228 6.82 15.52 2.30
N VAL A 229 8.09 15.20 2.01
CA VAL A 229 9.26 15.96 2.50
C VAL A 229 9.35 17.34 1.88
N VAL A 230 9.18 17.47 0.57
CA VAL A 230 9.35 18.74 -0.13
C VAL A 230 8.27 19.77 0.28
N PRO A 231 6.98 19.47 0.15
CA PRO A 231 5.94 20.38 0.65
C PRO A 231 6.04 20.59 2.17
N GLY A 232 6.31 19.54 2.94
CA GLY A 232 6.43 19.63 4.40
C GLY A 232 7.44 20.68 4.83
N LYS A 233 8.64 20.67 4.27
CA LYS A 233 9.68 21.67 4.56
C LYS A 233 9.31 23.07 4.08
N MET A 234 8.69 23.18 2.91
CA MET A 234 8.39 24.47 2.31
C MET A 234 7.20 25.18 2.96
N TYR A 235 6.20 24.43 3.40
CA TYR A 235 5.00 24.99 4.02
C TYR A 235 5.11 25.17 5.54
N ALA A 236 6.09 24.55 6.22
CA ALA A 236 6.20 24.54 7.68
C ALA A 236 6.18 25.96 8.28
N GLN A 237 6.88 26.92 7.68
CA GLN A 237 6.89 28.31 8.16
C GLN A 237 5.54 29.00 7.94
N ALA A 238 4.91 28.79 6.78
CA ALA A 238 3.60 29.39 6.47
C ALA A 238 2.50 28.91 7.42
N TYR A 239 2.55 27.64 7.87
CA TYR A 239 1.63 27.13 8.90
C TYR A 239 1.84 27.82 10.25
N LYS A 240 3.09 28.05 10.67
CA LYS A 240 3.41 28.79 11.89
C LYS A 240 2.93 30.25 11.80
N ASP A 241 3.14 30.91 10.68
CA ASP A 241 2.71 32.30 10.46
C ASP A 241 1.18 32.47 10.51
N GLN A 242 0.44 31.41 10.15
CA GLN A 242 -1.02 31.36 10.25
C GLN A 242 -1.53 30.84 11.62
N ASN A 243 -0.64 30.63 12.59
CA ASN A 243 -0.96 30.03 13.91
C ASN A 243 -1.68 28.69 13.78
N LEU A 244 -1.28 27.84 12.84
CA LEU A 244 -1.74 26.47 12.70
C LEU A 244 -0.79 25.51 13.40
N ALA A 245 -1.34 24.52 14.12
CA ALA A 245 -0.55 23.50 14.77
C ALA A 245 0.21 22.65 13.76
N PRO A 246 1.44 22.16 14.08
CA PRO A 246 2.23 21.30 13.20
C PRO A 246 1.49 20.05 12.72
N GLU A 247 0.56 19.54 13.53
CA GLU A 247 -0.28 18.37 13.23
C GLU A 247 -1.19 18.63 12.03
N ASN A 248 -1.58 19.88 11.78
CA ASN A 248 -2.35 20.26 10.59
C ASN A 248 -1.56 20.03 9.32
N LEU A 249 -0.27 20.41 9.33
CA LEU A 249 0.62 20.17 8.20
C LEU A 249 0.85 18.67 8.00
N SER A 250 1.26 17.96 9.05
CA SER A 250 1.56 16.54 8.95
C SER A 250 0.35 15.72 8.51
N ARG A 251 -0.86 16.04 9.01
CA ARG A 251 -2.11 15.44 8.54
C ARG A 251 -2.34 15.71 7.05
N THR A 252 -2.18 16.95 6.61
CA THR A 252 -2.40 17.32 5.19
C THR A 252 -1.45 16.57 4.26
N LEU A 253 -0.19 16.42 4.68
CA LEU A 253 0.82 15.66 3.92
C LEU A 253 0.43 14.18 3.79
N GLU A 254 -0.06 13.56 4.86
CA GLU A 254 -0.53 12.18 4.85
C GLU A 254 -1.82 12.02 4.05
N ASP A 255 -2.79 12.92 4.25
CA ASP A 255 -4.08 12.89 3.56
C ASP A 255 -3.97 13.06 2.05
N ALA A 256 -2.95 13.78 1.58
CA ALA A 256 -2.78 14.07 0.16
C ALA A 256 -1.53 13.42 -0.44
N GLY A 257 -0.42 13.35 0.29
CA GLY A 257 0.84 12.77 -0.20
C GLY A 257 0.81 11.23 -0.16
N THR A 258 0.58 10.66 1.01
CA THR A 258 0.63 9.21 1.20
C THR A 258 -0.46 8.49 0.41
N VAL A 259 -1.72 8.85 0.61
CA VAL A 259 -2.83 8.05 0.07
C VAL A 259 -3.06 8.22 -1.43
N THR A 260 -2.62 9.33 -2.05
CA THR A 260 -2.80 9.54 -3.49
C THR A 260 -1.68 8.97 -4.35
N SER A 261 -0.54 8.63 -3.76
CA SER A 261 0.61 8.04 -4.45
C SER A 261 0.23 6.77 -5.24
N VAL A 262 -0.64 5.95 -4.68
CA VAL A 262 -1.11 4.70 -5.29
C VAL A 262 -1.98 4.91 -6.53
N LEU A 263 -2.52 6.09 -6.74
CA LEU A 263 -3.36 6.41 -7.92
C LEU A 263 -2.53 6.67 -9.19
N ILE A 264 -1.23 6.79 -9.06
CA ILE A 264 -0.33 7.15 -10.15
C ILE A 264 0.48 5.91 -10.55
N PRO A 265 0.31 5.38 -11.78
CA PRO A 265 0.84 4.07 -12.17
C PRO A 265 2.38 3.98 -12.17
N TYR A 266 3.07 5.07 -12.40
CA TYR A 266 4.52 5.15 -12.40
C TYR A 266 5.13 5.67 -11.09
N ASN A 267 4.29 6.01 -10.10
CA ASN A 267 4.75 6.28 -8.74
C ASN A 267 5.20 4.98 -8.09
N THR A 268 6.22 5.04 -7.22
CA THR A 268 6.76 3.87 -6.50
C THR A 268 5.64 3.04 -5.84
N CYS A 269 4.66 3.71 -5.22
CA CYS A 269 3.52 3.06 -4.58
C CYS A 269 2.53 2.46 -5.57
N GLY A 270 2.20 3.18 -6.65
CA GLY A 270 1.29 2.69 -7.70
C GLY A 270 1.85 1.45 -8.41
N ALA A 271 3.15 1.48 -8.74
CA ALA A 271 3.85 0.36 -9.33
C ALA A 271 3.90 -0.86 -8.40
N ALA A 272 4.25 -0.65 -7.13
CA ALA A 272 4.28 -1.73 -6.14
C ALA A 272 2.88 -2.34 -5.91
N GLN A 273 1.85 -1.50 -5.78
CA GLN A 273 0.47 -1.97 -5.58
C GLN A 273 -0.05 -2.76 -6.80
N ALA A 274 0.23 -2.30 -8.02
CA ALA A 274 -0.13 -3.02 -9.24
C ALA A 274 0.58 -4.38 -9.32
N GLY A 275 1.86 -4.44 -8.95
CA GLY A 275 2.63 -5.68 -8.89
C GLY A 275 2.08 -6.68 -7.87
N VAL A 276 1.72 -6.20 -6.67
CA VAL A 276 1.16 -7.06 -5.60
C VAL A 276 -0.24 -7.57 -5.94
N LEU A 277 -1.09 -6.70 -6.53
CA LEU A 277 -2.46 -7.08 -6.89
C LEU A 277 -2.55 -7.88 -8.19
N GLY A 278 -1.49 -7.89 -9.01
CA GLY A 278 -1.55 -8.43 -10.37
C GLY A 278 -2.48 -7.66 -11.32
N VAL A 279 -2.87 -6.43 -10.95
CA VAL A 279 -3.84 -5.60 -11.71
C VAL A 279 -3.26 -4.22 -11.97
N ALA A 280 -3.40 -3.72 -13.20
CA ALA A 280 -2.92 -2.38 -13.55
C ALA A 280 -3.59 -1.29 -12.70
N THR A 281 -2.86 -0.21 -12.41
CA THR A 281 -3.36 0.93 -11.61
C THR A 281 -4.68 1.48 -12.13
N GLN A 282 -4.86 1.58 -13.45
CA GLN A 282 -6.08 2.09 -14.07
C GLN A 282 -7.33 1.24 -13.76
N VAL A 283 -7.14 -0.04 -13.42
CA VAL A 283 -8.23 -0.96 -13.11
C VAL A 283 -8.69 -0.80 -11.66
N TYR A 284 -7.76 -0.69 -10.70
CA TYR A 284 -8.13 -0.58 -9.30
C TYR A 284 -8.38 0.88 -8.85
N ALA A 285 -7.74 1.86 -9.49
CA ALA A 285 -7.84 3.26 -9.09
C ALA A 285 -9.29 3.76 -8.99
N PRO A 286 -10.22 3.47 -9.93
CA PRO A 286 -11.62 3.90 -9.80
C PRO A 286 -12.31 3.44 -8.51
N PHE A 287 -11.85 2.36 -7.90
CA PHE A 287 -12.38 1.79 -6.65
C PHE A 287 -11.61 2.23 -5.41
N ALA A 288 -10.55 3.02 -5.57
CA ALA A 288 -9.73 3.52 -4.46
C ALA A 288 -10.38 4.74 -3.76
N PHE A 289 -11.66 4.65 -3.40
CA PHE A 289 -12.45 5.76 -2.85
C PHE A 289 -11.79 6.44 -1.66
N PHE A 290 -11.19 5.69 -0.74
CA PHE A 290 -10.47 6.25 0.40
C PHE A 290 -9.36 7.21 -0.03
N CYS A 291 -8.66 6.91 -1.12
CA CYS A 291 -7.56 7.72 -1.63
C CYS A 291 -8.02 9.04 -2.26
N TYR A 292 -9.27 9.11 -2.73
CA TYR A 292 -9.88 10.35 -3.22
C TYR A 292 -10.53 11.16 -2.12
N ILE A 293 -11.21 10.48 -1.19
CA ILE A 293 -11.97 11.14 -0.11
C ILE A 293 -11.04 11.78 0.90
N SER A 294 -9.90 11.17 1.21
CA SER A 294 -8.97 11.66 2.23
C SER A 294 -8.46 13.09 1.97
N PRO A 295 -7.92 13.45 0.77
CA PRO A 295 -7.52 14.83 0.48
C PRO A 295 -8.70 15.81 0.45
N ILE A 296 -9.90 15.37 0.02
CA ILE A 296 -11.10 16.21 0.09
C ILE A 296 -11.47 16.49 1.55
N MET A 297 -11.42 15.45 2.40
CA MET A 297 -11.75 15.59 3.81
C MET A 297 -10.80 16.51 4.55
N THR A 298 -9.49 16.50 4.25
CA THR A 298 -8.54 17.42 4.88
C THR A 298 -8.83 18.87 4.54
N ILE A 299 -9.29 19.16 3.30
CA ILE A 299 -9.70 20.49 2.87
C ILE A 299 -10.98 20.91 3.61
N LEU A 300 -12.00 20.04 3.67
CA LEU A 300 -13.27 20.34 4.34
C LEU A 300 -13.09 20.61 5.84
N VAL A 301 -12.23 19.87 6.51
CA VAL A 301 -11.95 20.07 7.95
C VAL A 301 -11.15 21.35 8.20
N SER A 302 -10.48 21.90 7.19
CA SER A 302 -9.71 23.14 7.30
C SER A 302 -10.55 24.41 7.07
N ALA A 303 -11.76 24.27 6.54
CA ALA A 303 -12.68 25.37 6.27
C ALA A 303 -13.45 25.76 7.54
#